data_03dca79e4aa22053746ada2670c02014
#
_entry.id   03dca79e4aa22053746ada2670c02014
#
_cell.length_a   1.000
_cell.length_b   1.000
_cell.length_c   1.000
_cell.angle_alpha   90.00
_cell.angle_beta   90.00
_cell.angle_gamma   90.00
#
_symmetry.space_group_name_H-M   'P 1'
#
loop_
_entity.id
_entity.type
_entity.pdbx_description
1 polymer ?
#
loop_
_entity_poly.entity_id
_entity_poly.type
_entity_poly.pdbx_seq_one_letter_code
_entity_poly.pdbx_strand_id
1 'polypeptide(L)' 'MGPRWCMNYDSGDYEWIDENGYSWDQGEYVYNWDRSAFDDDDDDDW' A
#
# COMPACT_ATOMS: atom_id res chain seq x y z
N MET A 1 -2.45 -12.34 -1.11
CA MET A 1 -3.15 -11.26 -0.56
C MET A 1 -3.51 -10.27 -1.60
N GLY A 2 -4.63 -9.69 -1.52
CA GLY A 2 -5.08 -8.71 -2.49
C GLY A 2 -4.61 -7.32 -2.15
N PRO A 3 -4.94 -6.34 -2.96
CA PRO A 3 -4.57 -4.97 -2.70
C PRO A 3 -5.34 -4.40 -1.52
N ARG A 4 -4.82 -3.35 -0.94
CA ARG A 4 -5.45 -2.64 0.17
C ARG A 4 -5.53 -1.16 -0.16
N TRP A 5 -6.37 -0.48 0.57
CA TRP A 5 -6.61 0.94 0.37
C TRP A 5 -5.48 1.70 1.05
N CYS A 6 -4.57 2.23 0.27
CA CYS A 6 -3.36 2.87 0.76
C CYS A 6 -3.21 4.26 0.17
N MET A 7 -2.61 5.15 0.94
CA MET A 7 -2.33 6.49 0.45
C MET A 7 -1.13 6.44 -0.51
N ASN A 8 -1.29 7.01 -1.67
CA ASN A 8 -0.17 7.19 -2.59
C ASN A 8 0.31 8.62 -2.43
N TYR A 9 1.49 8.79 -1.86
CA TYR A 9 2.01 10.14 -1.58
C TYR A 9 2.40 10.88 -2.86
N ASP A 10 2.64 10.17 -3.93
CA ASP A 10 2.98 10.83 -5.19
C ASP A 10 1.75 11.46 -5.83
N SER A 11 0.61 10.82 -5.73
CA SER A 11 -0.61 11.37 -6.31
C SER A 11 -1.41 12.15 -5.28
N GLY A 12 -1.20 11.87 -4.02
CA GLY A 12 -1.96 12.53 -2.96
C GLY A 12 -3.32 11.93 -2.73
N ASP A 13 -3.59 10.76 -3.31
CA ASP A 13 -4.90 10.13 -3.17
C ASP A 13 -4.74 8.71 -2.67
N TYR A 14 -5.80 8.16 -2.10
CA TYR A 14 -5.83 6.76 -1.73
C TYR A 14 -6.09 5.91 -2.97
N GLU A 15 -5.41 4.78 -3.03
CA GLU A 15 -5.54 3.87 -4.15
C GLU A 15 -5.44 2.44 -3.66
N TRP A 16 -5.89 1.50 -4.47
CA TRP A 16 -5.74 0.08 -4.16
C TRP A 16 -4.35 -0.36 -4.59
N ILE A 17 -3.49 -0.59 -3.60
CA ILE A 17 -2.08 -0.93 -3.82
C ILE A 17 -1.80 -2.26 -3.15
N ASP A 18 -1.16 -3.17 -3.85
CA ASP A 18 -0.87 -4.48 -3.28
C ASP A 18 0.47 -4.45 -2.55
N GLU A 19 0.83 -5.58 -1.96
CA GLU A 19 2.03 -5.65 -1.14
C GLU A 19 3.31 -5.43 -1.93
N ASN A 20 3.25 -5.58 -3.24
CA ASN A 20 4.39 -5.34 -4.10
C ASN A 20 4.52 -3.87 -4.49
N GLY A 21 3.56 -3.05 -4.15
CA GLY A 21 3.55 -1.66 -4.53
C GLY A 21 2.90 -1.41 -5.87
N TYR A 22 2.12 -2.37 -6.35
CA TYR A 22 1.44 -2.20 -7.63
C TYR A 22 0.08 -1.56 -7.38
N SER A 23 -0.19 -0.44 -8.02
CA SER A 23 -1.46 0.25 -7.89
C SER A 23 -2.47 -0.34 -8.87
N TRP A 24 -3.49 -0.98 -8.35
CA TRP A 24 -4.53 -1.56 -9.18
C TRP A 24 -5.41 -0.46 -9.78
N ASP A 25 -5.47 0.70 -9.14
CA ASP A 25 -6.23 1.81 -9.69
C ASP A 25 -5.55 2.43 -10.89
N GLN A 26 -4.23 2.55 -10.86
CA GLN A 26 -3.50 3.16 -11.95
C GLN A 26 -2.99 2.14 -12.96
N GLY A 27 -2.87 0.89 -12.54
CA GLY A 27 -2.33 -0.15 -13.40
C GLY A 27 -0.82 -0.04 -13.56
N GLU A 28 -0.14 0.46 -12.54
CA GLU A 28 1.30 0.60 -12.59
C GLU A 28 1.87 0.54 -11.19
N TYR A 29 3.17 0.36 -11.09
CA TYR A 29 3.84 0.32 -9.80
C TYR A 29 4.01 1.73 -9.27
N VAL A 30 3.87 1.87 -7.94
CA VAL A 30 4.09 3.13 -7.27
C VAL A 30 5.20 2.93 -6.24
N TYR A 31 5.85 4.00 -5.87
CA TYR A 31 7.02 3.89 -5.02
C TYR A 31 6.88 4.62 -3.69
N ASN A 32 6.25 5.77 -3.69
CA ASN A 32 6.13 6.57 -2.50
C ASN A 32 4.69 6.47 -1.98
N TRP A 33 4.43 5.42 -1.23
CA TRP A 33 3.08 5.13 -0.75
C TRP A 33 3.13 4.59 0.67
N ASP A 34 1.98 4.61 1.32
CA ASP A 34 1.87 4.21 2.71
C ASP A 34 1.81 2.69 2.82
N ARG A 35 2.84 2.08 3.32
CA ARG A 35 2.91 0.65 3.47
C ARG A 35 2.34 0.15 4.77
N SER A 36 1.89 1.05 5.64
CA SER A 36 1.43 0.62 6.95
C SER A 36 0.20 -0.28 6.85
N ALA A 37 -0.53 -0.22 5.76
CA ALA A 37 -1.66 -1.12 5.56
C ALA A 37 -1.22 -2.58 5.50
N PHE A 38 0.02 -2.84 5.14
CA PHE A 38 0.58 -4.18 5.06
C PHE A 38 1.57 -4.46 6.19
N ASP A 39 1.79 -3.51 7.05
CA ASP A 39 2.72 -3.65 8.13
C ASP A 39 2.00 -4.23 9.31
N ASP A 40 1.80 -5.53 9.28
CA ASP A 40 1.00 -6.17 10.18
C ASP A 40 1.65 -6.52 11.37
N ASP A 41 2.50 -6.20 11.86
CA ASP A 41 3.23 -6.63 12.85
C ASP A 41 2.69 -6.92 13.99
N ASP A 42 2.49 -7.59 14.28
CA ASP A 42 1.99 -8.01 15.34
C ASP A 42 2.89 -8.30 16.33
N ASP A 43 3.47 -8.22 16.42
CA ASP A 43 4.18 -8.34 17.14
C ASP A 43 4.42 -8.13 18.06
N ASP A 44 4.27 -8.36 18.33
CA ASP A 44 4.45 -8.17 19.05
C ASP A 44 4.83 -8.29 19.90
N ASP A 45 5.03 -8.59 20.23
CA ASP A 45 5.39 -8.72 20.85
C ASP A 45 5.71 -8.82 21.73
N TRP A 46 5.85 -8.94 22.33
CA TRP A 46 6.33 -9.00 23.10
C TRP A 46 6.44 -9.25 23.78
#